data_1692741b452fcfd708711633fdf711fa
#
_entry.id   1692741b452fcfd708711633fdf711fa
#
_cell.length_a   1.000
_cell.length_b   1.000
_cell.length_c   1.000
_cell.angle_alpha   90.00
_cell.angle_beta   90.00
_cell.angle_gamma   90.00
#
_symmetry.space_group_name_H-M   'P 1'
#
loop_
_entity.id
_entity.type
_entity.pdbx_description
1 polymer ?
#
loop_
_entity_poly.entity_id
_entity_poly.type
_entity_poly.pdbx_seq_one_letter_code
_entity_poly.pdbx_strand_id
1 'polypeptide(L)'
;MQNWIFSIFPNDNFVDLGLFQFGWEKCAPAHSFGPAARNHYLFHYVLSGTGTLMADDSKGVTQTYSIKSMQGFMIFPNQITTYVADHDLPWEYVWIEFDGLRVKSILDTIGLSLDKPVYHARNKNLRKDMANEMLYIARNKDASPFH
;
A
#
# COMPACT_ATOMS: atom_id res chain seq x y z
N MET A 1 -14.91 14.69 1.42
CA MET A 1 -13.98 13.85 0.63
C MET A 1 -14.18 12.39 1.00
N GLN A 2 -14.47 11.57 0.01
CA GLN A 2 -14.52 10.14 0.24
C GLN A 2 -13.11 9.62 0.44
N ASN A 3 -12.93 8.79 1.41
CA ASN A 3 -11.59 8.37 1.82
C ASN A 3 -11.35 6.92 1.40
N TRP A 4 -10.28 6.68 0.66
CA TRP A 4 -9.89 5.33 0.24
C TRP A 4 -9.72 4.38 1.44
N ILE A 5 -9.42 4.93 2.63
CA ILE A 5 -9.32 4.15 3.86
C ILE A 5 -10.61 3.38 4.11
N PHE A 6 -11.76 3.98 3.80
CA PHE A 6 -13.05 3.31 3.99
C PHE A 6 -13.25 2.14 3.01
N SER A 7 -12.51 2.11 1.92
CA SER A 7 -12.50 0.97 1.00
C SER A 7 -11.69 -0.20 1.55
N ILE A 8 -10.57 0.08 2.21
CA ILE A 8 -9.70 -0.93 2.81
C ILE A 8 -10.21 -1.30 4.20
N PHE A 9 -10.58 -0.30 5.00
CA PHE A 9 -11.07 -0.47 6.36
C PHE A 9 -12.55 -0.13 6.40
N PRO A 10 -13.44 -1.09 6.21
CA PRO A 10 -14.87 -0.82 6.12
C PRO A 10 -15.51 -0.39 7.45
N ASN A 11 -14.77 -0.43 8.52
CA ASN A 11 -15.21 0.05 9.83
C ASN A 11 -15.02 1.56 9.90
N ASP A 12 -16.00 2.28 10.37
CA ASP A 12 -15.99 3.74 10.45
C ASP A 12 -15.31 4.30 11.71
N ASN A 13 -14.73 3.46 12.55
CA ASN A 13 -14.13 3.86 13.81
C ASN A 13 -12.60 3.97 13.70
N PHE A 14 -12.14 5.09 13.14
CA PHE A 14 -10.71 5.32 12.88
C PHE A 14 -10.11 6.40 13.78
N VAL A 15 -10.66 6.60 14.96
CA VAL A 15 -10.19 7.66 15.85
C VAL A 15 -8.74 7.49 16.26
N ASP A 16 -8.23 6.27 16.22
CA ASP A 16 -6.84 5.95 16.59
C ASP A 16 -5.91 5.78 15.38
N LEU A 17 -6.40 6.05 14.17
CA LEU A 17 -5.57 5.94 12.97
C LEU A 17 -4.77 7.21 12.75
N GLY A 18 -3.44 7.07 12.66
CA GLY A 18 -2.55 8.16 12.35
C GLY A 18 -1.93 7.99 10.98
N LEU A 19 -1.92 9.05 10.16
CA LEU A 19 -1.20 9.10 8.90
C LEU A 19 0.12 9.85 9.12
N PHE A 20 1.24 9.23 8.74
CA PHE A 20 2.56 9.80 8.95
C PHE A 20 3.09 10.48 7.71
N GLN A 21 2.97 9.83 6.58
CA GLN A 21 3.37 10.42 5.30
C GLN A 21 2.70 9.69 4.15
N PHE A 22 2.69 10.33 3.00
CA PHE A 22 2.16 9.74 1.79
C PHE A 22 2.84 10.41 0.59
N GLY A 23 2.82 9.71 -0.55
CA GLY A 23 3.48 10.21 -1.73
C GLY A 23 3.03 9.51 -2.99
N TRP A 24 3.64 9.93 -4.07
CA TRP A 24 3.42 9.40 -5.40
C TRP A 24 4.77 9.33 -6.11
N GLU A 25 4.99 8.28 -6.87
CA GLU A 25 6.21 8.12 -7.62
C GLU A 25 5.97 7.36 -8.92
N LYS A 26 6.50 7.89 -10.01
CA LYS A 26 6.60 7.19 -11.26
C LYS A 26 8.02 6.63 -11.35
N CYS A 27 8.15 5.33 -11.16
CA CYS A 27 9.45 4.71 -11.01
C CYS A 27 10.19 4.59 -12.34
N ALA A 28 11.51 4.71 -12.28
CA ALA A 28 12.38 4.39 -13.41
C ALA A 28 12.41 2.88 -13.63
N PRO A 29 12.76 2.41 -14.84
CA PRO A 29 12.91 0.98 -15.09
C PRO A 29 13.84 0.32 -14.06
N ALA A 30 13.38 -0.80 -13.51
CA ALA A 30 14.12 -1.59 -12.52
C ALA A 30 14.46 -0.84 -11.23
N HIS A 31 13.81 0.30 -10.97
CA HIS A 31 14.01 1.03 -9.72
C HIS A 31 13.69 0.13 -8.53
N SER A 32 14.61 0.02 -7.61
CA SER A 32 14.51 -0.90 -6.48
C SER A 32 14.52 -0.14 -5.16
N PHE A 33 13.73 -0.63 -4.21
CA PHE A 33 13.71 -0.11 -2.86
C PHE A 33 13.85 -1.27 -1.88
N GLY A 34 14.83 -1.16 -0.99
CA GLY A 34 15.11 -2.20 -0.01
C GLY A 34 16.33 -3.02 -0.39
N PRO A 35 16.64 -4.09 0.38
CA PRO A 35 15.85 -4.60 1.50
C PRO A 35 15.82 -3.62 2.68
N ALA A 36 14.68 -3.51 3.32
CA ALA A 36 14.51 -2.59 4.44
C ALA A 36 13.34 -3.06 5.33
N ALA A 37 13.37 -2.63 6.58
CA ALA A 37 12.27 -2.80 7.51
C ALA A 37 11.78 -1.42 7.93
N ARG A 38 10.49 -1.32 8.25
CA ARG A 38 9.88 -0.06 8.63
C ARG A 38 9.23 -0.15 10.00
N ASN A 39 8.95 1.01 10.58
CA ASN A 39 8.36 1.06 11.91
C ASN A 39 6.84 1.09 11.89
N HIS A 40 6.24 1.41 10.76
CA HIS A 40 4.80 1.57 10.61
C HIS A 40 4.29 0.74 9.44
N TYR A 41 2.98 0.69 9.30
CA TYR A 41 2.34 0.07 8.15
C TYR A 41 2.51 0.97 6.94
N LEU A 42 2.79 0.37 5.78
CA LEU A 42 2.98 1.10 4.54
C LEU A 42 2.17 0.42 3.44
N PHE A 43 1.24 1.15 2.84
CA PHE A 43 0.42 0.62 1.77
C PHE A 43 0.76 1.31 0.46
N HIS A 44 1.08 0.51 -0.56
CA HIS A 44 1.29 1.00 -1.92
C HIS A 44 0.11 0.57 -2.78
N TYR A 45 -0.36 1.48 -3.63
CA TYR A 45 -1.38 1.16 -4.62
C TYR A 45 -0.84 1.48 -6.01
N VAL A 46 -0.83 0.48 -6.90
CA VAL A 46 -0.24 0.61 -8.23
C VAL A 46 -1.26 1.15 -9.21
N LEU A 47 -0.95 2.30 -9.78
CA LEU A 47 -1.83 2.99 -10.74
C LEU A 47 -1.62 2.47 -12.16
N SER A 48 -0.38 2.18 -12.52
CA SER A 48 -0.01 1.67 -13.84
C SER A 48 1.28 0.88 -13.75
N GLY A 49 1.55 0.08 -14.76
CA GLY A 49 2.76 -0.71 -14.82
C GLY A 49 2.73 -1.92 -13.91
N THR A 50 3.89 -2.54 -13.75
CA THR A 50 4.06 -3.75 -12.95
C THR A 50 5.35 -3.69 -12.15
N GLY A 51 5.46 -4.60 -11.19
CA GLY A 51 6.67 -4.77 -10.40
C GLY A 51 6.61 -6.01 -9.56
N THR A 52 7.63 -6.20 -8.75
CA THR A 52 7.79 -7.38 -7.91
C THR A 52 7.99 -6.96 -6.47
N LEU A 53 7.27 -7.61 -5.57
CA LEU A 53 7.43 -7.48 -4.13
C LEU A 53 8.05 -8.75 -3.59
N MET A 54 9.15 -8.63 -2.85
CA MET A 54 9.75 -9.72 -2.08
C MET A 54 9.58 -9.37 -0.61
N ALA A 55 8.86 -10.20 0.12
CA ALA A 55 8.48 -9.90 1.49
C ALA A 55 8.52 -11.16 2.35
N ASP A 56 9.05 -11.02 3.55
CA ASP A 56 9.10 -12.14 4.48
C ASP A 56 7.69 -12.44 5.01
N ASP A 57 7.35 -13.71 5.02
CA ASP A 57 6.07 -14.17 5.56
C ASP A 57 6.13 -14.31 7.07
N SER A 58 5.06 -14.85 7.66
CA SER A 58 4.96 -15.02 9.12
C SER A 58 5.99 -15.97 9.70
N LYS A 59 6.61 -16.80 8.86
CA LYS A 59 7.65 -17.74 9.25
C LYS A 59 9.06 -17.25 8.95
N GLY A 60 9.19 -16.01 8.44
CA GLY A 60 10.46 -15.43 8.08
C GLY A 60 11.01 -15.91 6.75
N VAL A 61 10.18 -16.54 5.92
CA VAL A 61 10.57 -16.99 4.57
C VAL A 61 10.19 -15.92 3.56
N THR A 62 11.14 -15.56 2.71
CA THR A 62 10.89 -14.55 1.69
C THR A 62 10.01 -15.11 0.58
N GLN A 63 8.87 -14.45 0.36
CA GLN A 63 7.95 -14.78 -0.72
C GLN A 63 8.04 -13.71 -1.80
N THR A 64 7.76 -14.08 -3.04
CA THR A 64 7.82 -13.19 -4.18
C THR A 64 6.43 -13.04 -4.79
N TYR A 65 6.01 -11.79 -5.02
CA TYR A 65 4.69 -11.49 -5.56
C TYR A 65 4.85 -10.60 -6.79
N SER A 66 4.12 -10.91 -7.85
CA SER A 66 4.01 -10.05 -9.01
C SER A 66 2.82 -9.13 -8.81
N ILE A 67 3.05 -7.82 -8.88
CA ILE A 67 2.03 -6.81 -8.61
C ILE A 67 1.75 -6.04 -9.90
N LYS A 68 0.47 -5.91 -10.24
CA LYS A 68 0.00 -5.23 -11.45
C LYS A 68 -0.76 -3.96 -11.10
N SER A 69 -1.07 -3.19 -12.13
CA SER A 69 -1.91 -2.01 -11.96
C SER A 69 -3.25 -2.37 -11.30
N MET A 70 -3.78 -1.46 -10.50
CA MET A 70 -5.02 -1.61 -9.74
C MET A 70 -4.96 -2.68 -8.66
N GLN A 71 -3.74 -3.05 -8.26
CA GLN A 71 -3.48 -3.88 -7.08
C GLN A 71 -2.69 -3.07 -6.08
N GLY A 72 -2.75 -3.47 -4.83
CA GLY A 72 -1.96 -2.85 -3.78
C GLY A 72 -1.17 -3.88 -3.01
N PHE A 73 -0.19 -3.43 -2.24
CA PHE A 73 0.51 -4.30 -1.31
C PHE A 73 0.76 -3.60 0.01
N MET A 74 0.64 -4.36 1.07
CA MET A 74 0.84 -3.88 2.43
C MET A 74 2.20 -4.33 2.92
N ILE A 75 2.96 -3.39 3.49
CA ILE A 75 4.19 -3.67 4.21
C ILE A 75 3.88 -3.49 5.70
N PHE A 76 4.26 -4.50 6.50
CA PHE A 76 3.96 -4.52 7.93
C PHE A 76 5.15 -4.04 8.74
N PRO A 77 4.93 -3.51 9.94
CA PRO A 77 6.04 -3.10 10.80
C PRO A 77 7.03 -4.25 11.01
N ASN A 78 8.31 -3.92 10.90
CA ASN A 78 9.44 -4.84 11.12
C ASN A 78 9.58 -5.96 10.08
N GLN A 79 8.76 -5.97 9.05
CA GLN A 79 8.88 -6.93 7.95
C GLN A 79 9.99 -6.50 7.01
N ILE A 80 10.86 -7.43 6.63
CA ILE A 80 11.88 -7.14 5.63
C ILE A 80 11.26 -7.26 4.24
N THR A 81 11.36 -6.19 3.47
CA THR A 81 10.78 -6.13 2.13
C THR A 81 11.74 -5.51 1.14
N THR A 82 11.64 -5.96 -0.10
CA THR A 82 12.27 -5.34 -1.27
C THR A 82 11.22 -5.28 -2.37
N TYR A 83 11.09 -4.14 -3.04
CA TYR A 83 10.19 -4.06 -4.17
C TYR A 83 10.87 -3.37 -5.34
N VAL A 84 10.61 -3.89 -6.53
CA VAL A 84 11.35 -3.52 -7.75
C VAL A 84 10.36 -3.27 -8.87
N ALA A 85 10.45 -2.09 -9.48
CA ALA A 85 9.67 -1.77 -10.68
C ALA A 85 10.16 -2.63 -11.85
N ASP A 86 9.24 -3.05 -12.71
CA ASP A 86 9.58 -3.83 -13.89
C ASP A 86 10.50 -3.01 -14.81
N HIS A 87 11.35 -3.70 -15.57
CA HIS A 87 12.26 -3.04 -16.50
C HIS A 87 11.51 -2.44 -17.69
N ASP A 88 10.53 -3.16 -18.23
CA ASP A 88 9.83 -2.74 -19.45
C ASP A 88 8.57 -1.91 -19.16
N LEU A 89 7.87 -2.23 -18.06
CA LEU A 89 6.66 -1.54 -17.65
C LEU A 89 6.76 -1.14 -16.18
N PRO A 90 7.66 -0.22 -15.86
CA PRO A 90 7.85 0.18 -14.46
C PRO A 90 6.57 0.78 -13.90
N TRP A 91 6.28 0.44 -12.67
CA TRP A 91 5.06 0.89 -12.04
C TRP A 91 5.11 2.35 -11.63
N GLU A 92 3.93 2.92 -11.61
CA GLU A 92 3.62 4.19 -10.98
C GLU A 92 2.72 3.87 -9.81
N TYR A 93 3.07 4.34 -8.61
CA TYR A 93 2.27 4.04 -7.43
C TYR A 93 2.09 5.26 -6.55
N VAL A 94 1.09 5.17 -5.71
CA VAL A 94 0.89 6.07 -4.57
C VAL A 94 1.06 5.24 -3.31
N TRP A 95 1.52 5.87 -2.22
CA TRP A 95 1.77 5.13 -0.99
C TRP A 95 1.38 5.96 0.22
N ILE A 96 1.03 5.27 1.29
CA ILE A 96 0.64 5.87 2.56
C ILE A 96 1.30 5.10 3.68
N GLU A 97 1.91 5.83 4.60
CA GLU A 97 2.43 5.28 5.85
C GLU A 97 1.48 5.65 6.99
N PHE A 98 1.09 4.66 7.77
CA PHE A 98 0.10 4.86 8.83
C PHE A 98 0.30 3.88 9.96
N ASP A 99 -0.34 4.16 11.10
CA ASP A 99 -0.36 3.25 12.23
C ASP A 99 -1.59 3.56 13.09
N GLY A 100 -1.84 2.71 14.09
CA GLY A 100 -2.95 2.87 15.01
C GLY A 100 -3.18 1.59 15.80
N LEU A 101 -3.83 1.72 16.94
CA LEU A 101 -4.02 0.60 17.85
C LEU A 101 -4.79 -0.57 17.25
N ARG A 102 -5.69 -0.29 16.31
CA ARG A 102 -6.59 -1.29 15.76
C ARG A 102 -6.25 -1.71 14.34
N VAL A 103 -5.13 -1.24 13.80
CA VAL A 103 -4.78 -1.50 12.41
C VAL A 103 -4.65 -2.99 12.14
N LYS A 104 -3.90 -3.71 12.99
CA LYS A 104 -3.70 -5.14 12.79
C LYS A 104 -5.02 -5.91 12.75
N SER A 105 -5.91 -5.61 13.68
CA SER A 105 -7.21 -6.26 13.77
C SER A 105 -8.05 -5.98 12.52
N ILE A 106 -8.02 -4.75 12.02
CA ILE A 106 -8.77 -4.37 10.83
C ILE A 106 -8.20 -5.05 9.59
N LEU A 107 -6.87 -5.11 9.47
CA LEU A 107 -6.23 -5.80 8.35
C LEU A 107 -6.56 -7.28 8.35
N ASP A 108 -6.56 -7.92 9.51
CA ASP A 108 -6.96 -9.32 9.64
C ASP A 108 -8.39 -9.52 9.12
N THR A 109 -9.29 -8.60 9.45
CA THR A 109 -10.69 -8.69 9.04
C THR A 109 -10.84 -8.63 7.52
N ILE A 110 -10.05 -7.80 6.84
CA ILE A 110 -10.12 -7.67 5.38
C ILE A 110 -9.20 -8.64 4.65
N GLY A 111 -8.47 -9.48 5.38
CA GLY A 111 -7.67 -10.54 4.80
C GLY A 111 -6.27 -10.17 4.38
N LEU A 112 -5.73 -9.06 4.87
CA LEU A 112 -4.34 -8.69 4.62
C LEU A 112 -3.48 -9.08 5.81
N SER A 113 -2.39 -9.79 5.54
CA SER A 113 -1.48 -10.30 6.57
C SER A 113 -0.08 -10.46 6.00
N LEU A 114 0.86 -10.83 6.85
CA LEU A 114 2.22 -11.15 6.39
C LEU A 114 2.23 -12.24 5.32
N ASP A 115 1.27 -13.17 5.41
CA ASP A 115 1.17 -14.28 4.45
C ASP A 115 0.32 -13.93 3.23
N LYS A 116 -0.44 -12.85 3.28
CA LYS A 116 -1.30 -12.39 2.18
C LYS A 116 -1.23 -10.86 2.08
N PRO A 117 -0.11 -10.31 1.59
CA PRO A 117 0.09 -8.87 1.61
C PRO A 117 -0.51 -8.14 0.40
N VAL A 118 -0.99 -8.86 -0.62
CA VAL A 118 -1.47 -8.23 -1.85
C VAL A 118 -2.96 -7.96 -1.76
N TYR A 119 -3.33 -6.73 -2.07
CA TYR A 119 -4.71 -6.28 -2.06
C TYR A 119 -5.28 -6.26 -3.47
N HIS A 120 -6.48 -6.81 -3.61
CA HIS A 120 -7.25 -6.78 -4.86
C HIS A 120 -8.60 -6.16 -4.56
N ALA A 121 -8.96 -5.10 -5.29
CA ALA A 121 -10.31 -4.57 -5.20
C ALA A 121 -11.29 -5.55 -5.82
N ARG A 122 -12.46 -5.71 -5.19
CA ARG A 122 -13.45 -6.72 -5.58
C ARG A 122 -14.06 -6.46 -6.96
N ASN A 123 -14.23 -5.20 -7.32
CA ASN A 123 -14.88 -4.85 -8.57
C ASN A 123 -14.19 -3.65 -9.21
N LYS A 124 -14.55 -3.42 -10.46
CA LYS A 124 -13.93 -2.39 -11.30
C LYS A 124 -14.16 -0.98 -10.76
N ASN A 125 -15.35 -0.72 -10.23
CA ASN A 125 -15.67 0.61 -9.69
C ASN A 125 -14.83 0.91 -8.45
N LEU A 126 -14.68 -0.07 -7.57
CA LEU A 126 -13.86 0.09 -6.36
C LEU A 126 -12.40 0.34 -6.71
N ARG A 127 -11.86 -0.36 -7.72
CA ARG A 127 -10.49 -0.12 -8.17
C ARG A 127 -10.29 1.30 -8.68
N LYS A 128 -11.27 1.78 -9.44
CA LYS A 128 -11.25 3.14 -9.98
C LYS A 128 -11.31 4.17 -8.87
N ASP A 129 -12.18 3.96 -7.90
CA ASP A 129 -12.34 4.86 -6.77
C ASP A 129 -11.06 4.92 -5.94
N MET A 130 -10.42 3.79 -5.69
CA MET A 130 -9.15 3.76 -4.97
C MET A 130 -8.06 4.54 -5.70
N ALA A 131 -7.93 4.33 -6.99
CA ALA A 131 -6.93 5.05 -7.77
C ALA A 131 -7.15 6.56 -7.68
N ASN A 132 -8.39 7.01 -7.81
CA ASN A 132 -8.72 8.43 -7.76
C ASN A 132 -8.44 9.02 -6.37
N GLU A 133 -8.80 8.30 -5.31
CA GLU A 133 -8.60 8.75 -3.94
C GLU A 133 -7.12 8.85 -3.60
N MET A 134 -6.34 7.85 -3.98
CA MET A 134 -4.91 7.84 -3.73
C MET A 134 -4.21 8.96 -4.48
N LEU A 135 -4.60 9.19 -5.74
CA LEU A 135 -4.07 10.32 -6.52
C LEU A 135 -4.43 11.66 -5.89
N TYR A 136 -5.65 11.79 -5.41
CA TYR A 136 -6.08 13.02 -4.74
C TYR A 136 -5.19 13.30 -3.53
N ILE A 137 -4.97 12.29 -2.70
CA ILE A 137 -4.13 12.42 -1.51
C ILE A 137 -2.71 12.84 -1.91
N ALA A 138 -2.13 12.17 -2.89
CA ALA A 138 -0.76 12.46 -3.31
C ALA A 138 -0.60 13.87 -3.87
N ARG A 139 -1.59 14.35 -4.63
CA ARG A 139 -1.54 15.69 -5.23
C ARG A 139 -1.79 16.81 -4.23
N ASN A 140 -2.47 16.50 -3.13
CA ASN A 140 -2.88 17.49 -2.14
C ASN A 140 -2.20 17.28 -0.79
N LYS A 141 -1.05 16.63 -0.77
CA LYS A 141 -0.37 16.28 0.48
C LYS A 141 -0.03 17.49 1.34
N ASP A 142 0.27 18.61 0.70
CA ASP A 142 0.63 19.84 1.43
C ASP A 142 -0.59 20.52 2.05
N ALA A 143 -1.78 20.17 1.59
CA ALA A 143 -3.03 20.68 2.12
C ALA A 143 -3.71 19.66 3.05
N SER A 144 -3.07 18.53 3.30
CA SER A 144 -3.63 17.48 4.13
C SER A 144 -3.76 17.92 5.58
N PRO A 145 -4.85 17.55 6.27
CA PRO A 145 -4.98 17.85 7.69
C PRO A 145 -4.04 17.04 8.58
N PHE A 146 -3.30 16.10 7.99
CA PHE A 146 -2.45 15.17 8.74
C PHE A 146 -0.99 15.57 8.77
N HIS A 147 -0.59 16.66 8.13
CA HIS A 147 0.80 17.08 8.20
C HIS A 147 1.02 18.25 9.13
#